data_1a6feeff8c27a041000a9000463e65f4
#
_entry.id   1a6feeff8c27a041000a9000463e65f4
#
_cell.length_a   1.000
_cell.length_b   1.000
_cell.length_c   1.000
_cell.angle_alpha   90.00
_cell.angle_beta   90.00
_cell.angle_gamma   90.00
#
_symmetry.space_group_name_H-M   'P 1'
#
loop_
_entity.id
_entity.type
_entity.pdbx_description
1 polymer ?
#
loop_
_entity_poly.entity_id
_entity_poly.type
_entity_poly.pdbx_seq_one_letter_code
_entity_poly.pdbx_strand_id
1 'polypeptide(L)'
;MNKDLTVGKPESVLWRFCLPLFGSVIFQQLYNIADSLVAGKFINESALAAVGNSYEITLIFIAFAFGCNMGCSVIVSRLFGAKEYRNMKTAVSTTFIFTAVLLAVMVIAGLLTSRELLALIHTPGDIMDASLLYLNIYIYGLPFMFFYNIATGIFSALGDSRTPFIFLAISSVSNIFVDILFVKSFQMGISGVAWATFLCQGVSAILAVTVVIRRLTCIKTDGRFRFFDGSILKQILVVAIPSTLQQSFISIGNIIIQSVINDFGTSVIAGYSAAVKLNNLVITSLTTLGNGISNYTAQNIGAGKIDRIRSGFKASLKLVWLLCIPFALLYFTCGRWLLLLFLDNPTATAIKTGIVFLCILAPFYFIVSIKLMADGILRGAGIMNKFMISTFTDLILRVILSIIFSKMFGSVGIWCSWPVGWCCGTAVSVLFYRGEQKRDFKNAFEA
;
A
#
# COMPACT_ATOMS: atom_id res chain seq x y z
N MET A 1 -8.94 -19.45 10.38
CA MET A 1 -10.41 -19.63 10.36
C MET A 1 -11.03 -18.45 9.64
N ASN A 2 -11.85 -18.70 8.63
CA ASN A 2 -12.57 -17.64 7.92
C ASN A 2 -13.50 -16.92 8.91
N LYS A 3 -13.49 -15.61 8.93
CA LYS A 3 -14.34 -14.80 9.80
C LYS A 3 -15.33 -14.03 8.96
N ASP A 4 -16.59 -14.25 9.22
CA ASP A 4 -17.67 -13.49 8.59
C ASP A 4 -17.74 -12.08 9.21
N LEU A 5 -17.35 -11.06 8.42
CA LEU A 5 -17.38 -9.66 8.84
C LEU A 5 -18.82 -9.10 8.89
N THR A 6 -19.82 -9.88 8.47
CA THR A 6 -21.24 -9.49 8.48
C THR A 6 -21.95 -9.85 9.78
N VAL A 7 -21.24 -10.50 10.73
CA VAL A 7 -21.80 -10.99 12.00
C VAL A 7 -21.10 -10.36 13.20
N GLY A 8 -21.83 -10.04 14.25
CA GLY A 8 -21.30 -9.43 15.47
C GLY A 8 -21.33 -7.89 15.47
N LYS A 9 -20.93 -7.24 16.57
CA LYS A 9 -20.86 -5.78 16.68
C LYS A 9 -19.78 -5.22 15.75
N PRO A 10 -20.09 -4.23 14.88
CA PRO A 10 -19.14 -3.69 13.91
C PRO A 10 -17.82 -3.25 14.52
N GLU A 11 -17.83 -2.59 15.67
CA GLU A 11 -16.63 -2.16 16.38
C GLU A 11 -15.71 -3.35 16.72
N SER A 12 -16.23 -4.39 17.35
CA SER A 12 -15.45 -5.58 17.74
C SER A 12 -14.91 -6.33 16.51
N VAL A 13 -15.71 -6.42 15.44
CA VAL A 13 -15.33 -7.08 14.20
C VAL A 13 -14.16 -6.32 13.54
N LEU A 14 -14.30 -4.99 13.39
CA LEU A 14 -13.27 -4.14 12.77
C LEU A 14 -11.99 -4.12 13.60
N TRP A 15 -12.07 -3.98 14.93
CA TRP A 15 -10.88 -4.03 15.79
C TRP A 15 -10.09 -5.33 15.61
N ARG A 16 -10.77 -6.48 15.69
CA ARG A 16 -10.12 -7.79 15.55
C ARG A 16 -9.57 -8.05 14.16
N PHE A 17 -10.15 -7.42 13.15
CA PHE A 17 -9.72 -7.53 11.76
C PHE A 17 -8.58 -6.55 11.43
N CYS A 18 -8.69 -5.29 11.87
CA CYS A 18 -7.75 -4.23 11.51
C CYS A 18 -6.45 -4.26 12.34
N LEU A 19 -6.48 -4.74 13.60
CA LEU A 19 -5.28 -4.75 14.45
C LEU A 19 -4.12 -5.59 13.87
N PRO A 20 -4.33 -6.81 13.34
CA PRO A 20 -3.26 -7.55 12.67
C PRO A 20 -2.78 -6.87 11.38
N LEU A 21 -3.68 -6.19 10.64
CA LEU A 21 -3.30 -5.42 9.44
C LEU A 21 -2.37 -4.26 9.81
N PHE A 22 -2.66 -3.55 10.90
CA PHE A 22 -1.77 -2.52 11.42
C PHE A 22 -0.41 -3.09 11.85
N GLY A 23 -0.41 -4.24 12.53
CA GLY A 23 0.82 -4.97 12.86
C GLY A 23 1.65 -5.33 11.62
N SER A 24 1.00 -5.70 10.52
CA SER A 24 1.68 -5.98 9.25
C SER A 24 2.44 -4.77 8.71
N VAL A 25 1.86 -3.56 8.83
CA VAL A 25 2.54 -2.33 8.40
C VAL A 25 3.80 -2.08 9.22
N ILE A 26 3.74 -2.27 10.54
CA ILE A 26 4.92 -2.10 11.40
C ILE A 26 6.04 -3.05 10.99
N PHE A 27 5.75 -4.34 10.80
CA PHE A 27 6.75 -5.32 10.36
C PHE A 27 7.31 -5.00 8.97
N GLN A 28 6.47 -4.52 8.05
CA GLN A 28 6.91 -4.11 6.72
C GLN A 28 7.85 -2.90 6.78
N GLN A 29 7.58 -1.92 7.64
CA GLN A 29 8.46 -0.77 7.80
C GLN A 29 9.80 -1.15 8.48
N LEU A 30 9.76 -2.04 9.49
CA LEU A 30 10.97 -2.56 10.12
C LEU A 30 11.83 -3.33 9.11
N TYR A 31 11.22 -4.13 8.25
CA TYR A 31 11.90 -4.82 7.16
C TYR A 31 12.59 -3.85 6.19
N ASN A 32 11.88 -2.82 5.70
CA ASN A 32 12.44 -1.83 4.78
C ASN A 32 13.64 -1.07 5.39
N ILE A 33 13.59 -0.79 6.70
CA ILE A 33 14.69 -0.17 7.43
C ILE A 33 15.87 -1.13 7.53
N ALA A 34 15.62 -2.41 7.85
CA ALA A 34 16.67 -3.41 7.98
C ALA A 34 17.39 -3.67 6.66
N ASP A 35 16.67 -3.82 5.53
CA ASP A 35 17.26 -3.96 4.20
C ASP A 35 18.21 -2.79 3.85
N SER A 36 17.74 -1.56 4.12
CA SER A 36 18.53 -0.36 3.88
C SER A 36 19.80 -0.32 4.76
N LEU A 37 19.68 -0.78 6.01
CA LEU A 37 20.83 -0.85 6.93
C LEU A 37 21.83 -1.93 6.51
N VAL A 38 21.35 -3.10 6.04
CA VAL A 38 22.24 -4.18 5.55
C VAL A 38 22.99 -3.71 4.32
N ALA A 39 22.31 -3.12 3.33
CA ALA A 39 22.93 -2.60 2.14
C ALA A 39 23.98 -1.51 2.46
N GLY A 40 23.64 -0.55 3.31
CA GLY A 40 24.54 0.58 3.65
C GLY A 40 25.72 0.21 4.53
N LYS A 41 25.54 -0.67 5.55
CA LYS A 41 26.59 -1.00 6.51
C LYS A 41 27.53 -2.13 6.07
N PHE A 42 27.00 -3.11 5.34
CA PHE A 42 27.75 -4.35 5.04
C PHE A 42 28.26 -4.41 3.60
N ILE A 43 27.78 -3.52 2.71
CA ILE A 43 28.30 -3.49 1.33
C ILE A 43 29.09 -2.18 1.11
N ASN A 44 28.45 -1.15 0.59
CA ASN A 44 29.00 0.18 0.38
C ASN A 44 27.90 1.20 -0.01
N GLU A 45 28.28 2.47 -0.09
CA GLU A 45 27.34 3.54 -0.47
C GLU A 45 26.81 3.37 -1.90
N SER A 46 27.63 2.89 -2.84
CA SER A 46 27.21 2.64 -4.23
C SER A 46 26.13 1.56 -4.32
N ALA A 47 26.20 0.50 -3.48
CA ALA A 47 25.17 -0.52 -3.41
C ALA A 47 23.86 0.03 -2.87
N LEU A 48 23.91 0.86 -1.83
CA LEU A 48 22.71 1.52 -1.30
C LEU A 48 22.09 2.45 -2.35
N ALA A 49 22.91 3.20 -3.09
CA ALA A 49 22.45 4.05 -4.18
C ALA A 49 21.81 3.24 -5.31
N ALA A 50 22.38 2.10 -5.68
CA ALA A 50 21.84 1.21 -6.72
C ALA A 50 20.49 0.60 -6.32
N VAL A 51 20.33 0.16 -5.07
CA VAL A 51 19.04 -0.33 -4.53
C VAL A 51 18.01 0.79 -4.56
N GLY A 52 18.35 1.98 -4.05
CA GLY A 52 17.46 3.14 -4.00
C GLY A 52 16.99 3.57 -5.40
N ASN A 53 17.94 3.61 -6.35
CA ASN A 53 17.63 3.99 -7.73
C ASN A 53 16.70 2.97 -8.43
N SER A 54 16.96 1.68 -8.24
CA SER A 54 16.11 0.62 -8.79
C SER A 54 14.71 0.61 -8.15
N TYR A 55 14.58 1.05 -6.90
CA TYR A 55 13.31 1.09 -6.17
C TYR A 55 12.26 1.96 -6.86
N GLU A 56 12.64 3.08 -7.47
CA GLU A 56 11.71 3.96 -8.19
C GLU A 56 11.00 3.22 -9.33
N ILE A 57 11.72 2.35 -10.05
CA ILE A 57 11.13 1.51 -11.11
C ILE A 57 10.24 0.42 -10.50
N THR A 58 10.64 -0.15 -9.36
CA THR A 58 9.84 -1.19 -8.69
C THR A 58 8.49 -0.69 -8.23
N LEU A 59 8.32 0.61 -7.95
CA LEU A 59 7.03 1.21 -7.59
C LEU A 59 5.96 1.02 -8.67
N ILE A 60 6.35 0.95 -9.94
CA ILE A 60 5.43 0.67 -11.05
C ILE A 60 4.85 -0.75 -10.88
N PHE A 61 5.71 -1.74 -10.65
CA PHE A 61 5.27 -3.12 -10.45
C PHE A 61 4.42 -3.28 -9.19
N ILE A 62 4.78 -2.59 -8.11
CA ILE A 62 4.03 -2.56 -6.85
C ILE A 62 2.63 -1.99 -7.07
N ALA A 63 2.48 -0.95 -7.89
CA ALA A 63 1.17 -0.36 -8.20
C ALA A 63 0.24 -1.36 -8.90
N PHE A 64 0.75 -2.14 -9.87
CA PHE A 64 -0.03 -3.19 -10.53
C PHE A 64 -0.39 -4.33 -9.56
N ALA A 65 0.56 -4.78 -8.73
CA ALA A 65 0.30 -5.81 -7.72
C ALA A 65 -0.78 -5.36 -6.73
N PHE A 66 -0.73 -4.10 -6.28
CA PHE A 66 -1.73 -3.49 -5.41
C PHE A 66 -3.11 -3.46 -6.09
N GLY A 67 -3.18 -3.06 -7.36
CA GLY A 67 -4.42 -3.04 -8.12
C GLY A 67 -5.05 -4.43 -8.25
N CYS A 68 -4.26 -5.44 -8.61
CA CYS A 68 -4.72 -6.84 -8.69
C CYS A 68 -5.21 -7.36 -7.33
N ASN A 69 -4.50 -7.03 -6.25
CA ASN A 69 -4.91 -7.35 -4.88
C ASN A 69 -6.28 -6.72 -4.57
N MET A 70 -6.45 -5.41 -4.81
CA MET A 70 -7.70 -4.71 -4.48
C MET A 70 -8.87 -5.21 -5.32
N GLY A 71 -8.69 -5.42 -6.63
CA GLY A 71 -9.71 -5.96 -7.50
C GLY A 71 -10.19 -7.33 -7.04
N CYS A 72 -9.26 -8.25 -6.79
CA CYS A 72 -9.55 -9.58 -6.28
C CYS A 72 -10.25 -9.51 -4.92
N SER A 73 -9.66 -8.78 -3.97
CA SER A 73 -10.10 -8.72 -2.58
C SER A 73 -11.54 -8.21 -2.44
N VAL A 74 -11.89 -7.13 -3.15
CA VAL A 74 -13.24 -6.53 -3.11
C VAL A 74 -14.29 -7.48 -3.70
N ILE A 75 -14.03 -8.06 -4.88
CA ILE A 75 -14.99 -8.94 -5.56
C ILE A 75 -15.16 -10.26 -4.78
N VAL A 76 -14.06 -10.85 -4.31
CA VAL A 76 -14.12 -12.06 -3.46
C VAL A 76 -14.84 -11.77 -2.14
N SER A 77 -14.62 -10.60 -1.51
CA SER A 77 -15.34 -10.18 -0.31
C SER A 77 -16.84 -10.10 -0.53
N ARG A 78 -17.28 -9.49 -1.63
CA ARG A 78 -18.69 -9.37 -1.99
C ARG A 78 -19.34 -10.74 -2.16
N LEU A 79 -18.71 -11.61 -2.97
CA LEU A 79 -19.21 -12.95 -3.26
C LEU A 79 -19.23 -13.85 -2.00
N PHE A 80 -18.22 -13.67 -1.11
CA PHE A 80 -18.19 -14.35 0.17
C PHE A 80 -19.36 -13.90 1.08
N GLY A 81 -19.61 -12.59 1.16
CA GLY A 81 -20.74 -12.02 1.90
C GLY A 81 -22.10 -12.47 1.35
N ALA A 82 -22.25 -12.56 0.04
CA ALA A 82 -23.44 -13.07 -0.65
C ALA A 82 -23.61 -14.60 -0.51
N LYS A 83 -22.62 -15.31 0.07
CA LYS A 83 -22.55 -16.77 0.13
C LYS A 83 -22.51 -17.46 -1.25
N GLU A 84 -22.13 -16.72 -2.29
CA GLU A 84 -21.96 -17.22 -3.65
C GLU A 84 -20.60 -17.92 -3.81
N TYR A 85 -20.36 -19.00 -3.06
CA TYR A 85 -19.05 -19.64 -2.98
C TYR A 85 -18.54 -20.21 -4.31
N ARG A 86 -19.45 -20.60 -5.22
CA ARG A 86 -19.08 -21.06 -6.56
C ARG A 86 -18.46 -19.93 -7.37
N ASN A 87 -19.14 -18.78 -7.43
CA ASN A 87 -18.64 -17.59 -8.14
C ASN A 87 -17.38 -17.03 -7.46
N MET A 88 -17.30 -17.10 -6.14
CA MET A 88 -16.10 -16.72 -5.38
C MET A 88 -14.88 -17.55 -5.79
N LYS A 89 -15.00 -18.87 -5.91
CA LYS A 89 -13.89 -19.72 -6.41
C LYS A 89 -13.53 -19.41 -7.85
N THR A 90 -14.53 -19.16 -8.70
CA THR A 90 -14.32 -18.69 -10.07
C THR A 90 -13.56 -17.36 -10.09
N ALA A 91 -13.92 -16.39 -9.21
CA ALA A 91 -13.24 -15.11 -9.13
C ALA A 91 -11.76 -15.25 -8.75
N VAL A 92 -11.46 -16.10 -7.76
CA VAL A 92 -10.09 -16.39 -7.35
C VAL A 92 -9.30 -17.03 -8.51
N SER A 93 -9.84 -18.07 -9.14
CA SER A 93 -9.18 -18.74 -10.27
C SER A 93 -8.97 -17.79 -11.46
N THR A 94 -9.99 -16.99 -11.82
CA THR A 94 -9.91 -15.96 -12.87
C THR A 94 -8.81 -14.95 -12.56
N THR A 95 -8.69 -14.50 -11.30
CA THR A 95 -7.64 -13.57 -10.88
C THR A 95 -6.25 -14.18 -11.04
N PHE A 96 -6.04 -15.42 -10.58
CA PHE A 96 -4.74 -16.09 -10.72
C PHE A 96 -4.34 -16.26 -12.20
N ILE A 97 -5.28 -16.69 -13.07
CA ILE A 97 -5.02 -16.86 -14.51
C ILE A 97 -4.69 -15.51 -15.16
N PHE A 98 -5.52 -14.48 -14.93
CA PHE A 98 -5.28 -13.15 -15.47
C PHE A 98 -3.93 -12.59 -14.99
N THR A 99 -3.62 -12.74 -13.72
CA THR A 99 -2.34 -12.26 -13.17
C THR A 99 -1.16 -13.04 -13.73
N ALA A 100 -1.27 -14.33 -13.97
CA ALA A 100 -0.20 -15.11 -14.60
C ALA A 100 0.10 -14.60 -16.03
N VAL A 101 -0.94 -14.27 -16.80
CA VAL A 101 -0.77 -13.67 -18.15
C VAL A 101 -0.15 -12.27 -18.05
N LEU A 102 -0.66 -11.42 -17.16
CA LEU A 102 -0.12 -10.09 -16.92
C LEU A 102 1.36 -10.15 -16.51
N LEU A 103 1.71 -11.05 -15.61
CA LEU A 103 3.09 -11.27 -15.16
C LEU A 103 4.02 -11.71 -16.29
N ALA A 104 3.58 -12.62 -17.14
CA ALA A 104 4.38 -13.03 -18.31
C ALA A 104 4.74 -11.81 -19.18
N VAL A 105 3.77 -10.94 -19.45
CA VAL A 105 3.99 -9.69 -20.19
C VAL A 105 4.92 -8.74 -19.41
N MET A 106 4.68 -8.54 -18.12
CA MET A 106 5.47 -7.59 -17.30
C MET A 106 6.91 -8.06 -17.11
N VAL A 107 7.15 -9.36 -16.91
CA VAL A 107 8.51 -9.91 -16.77
C VAL A 107 9.27 -9.79 -18.08
N ILE A 108 8.66 -10.18 -19.21
CA ILE A 108 9.30 -10.07 -20.53
C ILE A 108 9.60 -8.60 -20.86
N ALA A 109 8.60 -7.72 -20.75
CA ALA A 109 8.78 -6.30 -21.00
C ALA A 109 9.82 -5.68 -20.06
N GLY A 110 9.72 -5.98 -18.76
CA GLY A 110 10.64 -5.45 -17.75
C GLY A 110 12.09 -5.85 -18.00
N LEU A 111 12.37 -7.12 -18.33
CA LEU A 111 13.73 -7.58 -18.65
C LEU A 111 14.27 -6.96 -19.93
N LEU A 112 13.42 -6.80 -20.96
CA LEU A 112 13.83 -6.20 -22.22
C LEU A 112 14.09 -4.70 -22.10
N THR A 113 13.40 -4.00 -21.21
CA THR A 113 13.47 -2.53 -21.06
C THR A 113 14.16 -2.07 -19.79
N SER A 114 14.70 -2.98 -18.97
CA SER A 114 15.31 -2.63 -17.67
C SER A 114 16.43 -1.61 -17.77
N ARG A 115 17.28 -1.73 -18.78
CA ARG A 115 18.40 -0.79 -19.01
C ARG A 115 17.92 0.57 -19.47
N GLU A 116 16.93 0.59 -20.39
CA GLU A 116 16.32 1.83 -20.89
C GLU A 116 15.55 2.56 -19.79
N LEU A 117 14.84 1.83 -18.92
CA LEU A 117 14.15 2.40 -17.77
C LEU A 117 15.13 3.06 -16.79
N LEU A 118 16.26 2.40 -16.50
CA LEU A 118 17.33 2.97 -15.67
C LEU A 118 17.98 4.18 -16.32
N ALA A 119 18.20 4.15 -17.64
CA ALA A 119 18.72 5.28 -18.38
C ALA A 119 17.73 6.46 -18.39
N LEU A 120 16.42 6.20 -18.49
CA LEU A 120 15.37 7.22 -18.47
C LEU A 120 15.34 8.01 -17.15
N ILE A 121 15.62 7.36 -16.02
CA ILE A 121 15.73 8.02 -14.71
C ILE A 121 17.14 8.61 -14.44
N HIS A 122 17.98 8.70 -15.48
CA HIS A 122 19.34 9.28 -15.43
C HIS A 122 20.24 8.58 -14.40
N THR A 123 20.21 7.24 -14.35
CA THR A 123 21.10 6.45 -13.49
C THR A 123 22.56 6.74 -13.81
N PRO A 124 23.40 7.13 -12.82
CA PRO A 124 24.83 7.34 -13.02
C PRO A 124 25.53 6.08 -13.55
N GLY A 125 26.53 6.26 -14.43
CA GLY A 125 27.19 5.13 -15.10
C GLY A 125 27.94 4.20 -14.14
N ASP A 126 28.46 4.72 -13.04
CA ASP A 126 29.18 3.98 -12.00
C ASP A 126 28.31 3.00 -11.20
N ILE A 127 27.00 3.24 -11.10
CA ILE A 127 26.05 2.35 -10.43
C ILE A 127 25.11 1.62 -11.40
N MET A 128 25.20 1.87 -12.71
CA MET A 128 24.29 1.34 -13.71
C MET A 128 24.21 -0.19 -13.69
N ASP A 129 25.37 -0.87 -13.72
CA ASP A 129 25.42 -2.33 -13.78
C ASP A 129 24.92 -2.96 -12.47
N ALA A 130 25.21 -2.36 -11.33
CA ALA A 130 24.69 -2.80 -10.02
C ALA A 130 23.17 -2.61 -9.93
N SER A 131 22.65 -1.48 -10.41
CA SER A 131 21.22 -1.20 -10.48
C SER A 131 20.49 -2.18 -11.40
N LEU A 132 21.08 -2.45 -12.57
CA LEU A 132 20.54 -3.40 -13.55
C LEU A 132 20.50 -4.82 -13.00
N LEU A 133 21.55 -5.26 -12.32
CA LEU A 133 21.60 -6.57 -11.69
C LEU A 133 20.50 -6.71 -10.62
N TYR A 134 20.38 -5.72 -9.73
CA TYR A 134 19.35 -5.71 -8.70
C TYR A 134 17.94 -5.71 -9.29
N LEU A 135 17.67 -4.82 -10.26
CA LEU A 135 16.37 -4.71 -10.93
C LEU A 135 15.99 -6.00 -11.64
N ASN A 136 16.90 -6.65 -12.35
CA ASN A 136 16.62 -7.90 -13.05
C ASN A 136 16.27 -9.03 -12.07
N ILE A 137 17.00 -9.16 -10.95
CA ILE A 137 16.66 -10.14 -9.90
C ILE A 137 15.28 -9.83 -9.30
N TYR A 138 14.96 -8.55 -9.07
CA TYR A 138 13.64 -8.13 -8.60
C TYR A 138 12.54 -8.50 -9.60
N ILE A 139 12.76 -8.29 -10.90
CA ILE A 139 11.80 -8.65 -11.96
C ILE A 139 11.56 -10.16 -11.98
N TYR A 140 12.58 -11.00 -11.81
CA TYR A 140 12.38 -12.46 -11.63
C TYR A 140 11.54 -12.79 -10.40
N GLY A 141 11.57 -11.96 -9.37
CA GLY A 141 10.75 -12.10 -8.16
C GLY A 141 9.30 -11.63 -8.27
N LEU A 142 8.93 -10.91 -9.36
CA LEU A 142 7.56 -10.39 -9.53
C LEU A 142 6.46 -11.45 -9.39
N PRO A 143 6.58 -12.68 -9.92
CA PRO A 143 5.56 -13.69 -9.73
C PRO A 143 5.26 -13.97 -8.27
N PHE A 144 6.29 -14.05 -7.43
CA PHE A 144 6.12 -14.29 -6.00
C PHE A 144 5.45 -13.10 -5.31
N MET A 145 5.88 -11.89 -5.63
CA MET A 145 5.29 -10.67 -5.09
C MET A 145 3.79 -10.56 -5.44
N PHE A 146 3.43 -10.77 -6.70
CA PHE A 146 2.03 -10.67 -7.12
C PHE A 146 1.15 -11.75 -6.51
N PHE A 147 1.57 -13.02 -6.56
CA PHE A 147 0.79 -14.12 -5.99
C PHE A 147 0.67 -14.01 -4.47
N TYR A 148 1.70 -13.54 -3.77
CA TYR A 148 1.63 -13.23 -2.36
C TYR A 148 0.59 -12.12 -2.09
N ASN A 149 0.62 -11.02 -2.85
CA ASN A 149 -0.34 -9.93 -2.71
C ASN A 149 -1.78 -10.40 -2.96
N ILE A 150 -2.04 -11.20 -4.00
CA ILE A 150 -3.35 -11.77 -4.25
C ILE A 150 -3.80 -12.68 -3.11
N ALA A 151 -2.91 -13.55 -2.63
CA ALA A 151 -3.21 -14.43 -1.50
C ALA A 151 -3.58 -13.64 -0.24
N THR A 152 -2.85 -12.56 0.08
CA THR A 152 -3.17 -11.67 1.21
C THR A 152 -4.51 -10.96 1.02
N GLY A 153 -4.84 -10.55 -0.21
CA GLY A 153 -6.14 -10.01 -0.58
C GLY A 153 -7.28 -11.00 -0.35
N ILE A 154 -7.08 -12.26 -0.75
CA ILE A 154 -8.06 -13.34 -0.54
C ILE A 154 -8.24 -13.63 0.95
N PHE A 155 -7.16 -13.71 1.75
CA PHE A 155 -7.29 -13.85 3.20
C PHE A 155 -8.12 -12.71 3.81
N SER A 156 -7.80 -11.48 3.43
CA SER A 156 -8.54 -10.29 3.88
C SER A 156 -10.01 -10.34 3.45
N ALA A 157 -10.29 -10.80 2.23
CA ALA A 157 -11.63 -10.99 1.71
C ALA A 157 -12.43 -12.04 2.48
N LEU A 158 -11.77 -13.07 3.00
CA LEU A 158 -12.36 -14.09 3.88
C LEU A 158 -12.38 -13.68 5.37
N GLY A 159 -12.06 -12.43 5.68
CA GLY A 159 -12.05 -11.88 7.04
C GLY A 159 -10.87 -12.35 7.91
N ASP A 160 -9.82 -12.92 7.31
CA ASP A 160 -8.64 -13.37 8.02
C ASP A 160 -7.45 -12.43 7.77
N SER A 161 -7.19 -11.55 8.71
CA SER A 161 -6.04 -10.67 8.73
C SER A 161 -4.83 -11.24 9.50
N ARG A 162 -5.03 -12.31 10.28
CA ARG A 162 -3.96 -12.89 11.10
C ARG A 162 -2.99 -13.73 10.29
N THR A 163 -3.49 -14.53 9.36
CA THR A 163 -2.65 -15.40 8.53
C THR A 163 -1.65 -14.59 7.68
N PRO A 164 -2.06 -13.53 6.91
CA PRO A 164 -1.10 -12.71 6.19
C PRO A 164 -0.14 -11.97 7.12
N PHE A 165 -0.58 -11.53 8.30
CA PHE A 165 0.31 -10.91 9.29
C PHE A 165 1.42 -11.87 9.75
N ILE A 166 1.07 -13.12 10.09
CA ILE A 166 2.05 -14.12 10.53
C ILE A 166 3.06 -14.44 9.41
N PHE A 167 2.58 -14.60 8.17
CA PHE A 167 3.47 -14.85 7.04
C PHE A 167 4.42 -13.69 6.80
N LEU A 168 3.92 -12.46 6.86
CA LEU A 168 4.75 -11.27 6.70
C LEU A 168 5.78 -11.15 7.84
N ALA A 169 5.38 -11.36 9.09
CA ALA A 169 6.28 -11.28 10.24
C ALA A 169 7.41 -12.31 10.15
N ILE A 170 7.08 -13.58 9.84
CA ILE A 170 8.09 -14.64 9.67
C ILE A 170 9.00 -14.32 8.47
N SER A 171 8.42 -13.92 7.34
CA SER A 171 9.19 -13.59 6.14
C SER A 171 10.15 -12.45 6.37
N SER A 172 9.68 -11.36 7.01
CA SER A 172 10.50 -10.18 7.30
C SER A 172 11.68 -10.51 8.22
N VAL A 173 11.42 -11.26 9.28
CA VAL A 173 12.49 -11.69 10.19
C VAL A 173 13.47 -12.63 9.48
N SER A 174 12.97 -13.63 8.74
CA SER A 174 13.83 -14.55 7.98
C SER A 174 14.67 -13.83 6.94
N ASN A 175 14.11 -12.83 6.26
CA ASN A 175 14.83 -12.07 5.25
C ASN A 175 16.03 -11.34 5.86
N ILE A 176 15.89 -10.67 7.00
CA ILE A 176 17.01 -10.00 7.69
C ILE A 176 18.16 -10.98 7.95
N PHE A 177 17.85 -12.20 8.41
CA PHE A 177 18.88 -13.23 8.64
C PHE A 177 19.53 -13.70 7.34
N VAL A 178 18.75 -13.90 6.28
CA VAL A 178 19.25 -14.36 4.97
C VAL A 178 20.07 -13.26 4.31
N ASP A 179 19.68 -11.97 4.41
CA ASP A 179 20.45 -10.83 3.94
C ASP A 179 21.83 -10.79 4.58
N ILE A 180 21.90 -10.88 5.92
CA ILE A 180 23.18 -10.88 6.64
C ILE A 180 24.01 -12.10 6.23
N LEU A 181 23.41 -13.26 6.08
CA LEU A 181 24.10 -14.49 5.65
C LEU A 181 24.67 -14.33 4.24
N PHE A 182 23.91 -13.85 3.29
CA PHE A 182 24.34 -13.71 1.89
C PHE A 182 25.38 -12.59 1.71
N VAL A 183 25.19 -11.48 2.40
CA VAL A 183 26.09 -10.35 2.28
C VAL A 183 27.38 -10.57 3.07
N LYS A 184 27.29 -11.01 4.34
CA LYS A 184 28.46 -11.12 5.22
C LYS A 184 29.21 -12.44 5.07
N SER A 185 28.48 -13.59 5.02
CA SER A 185 29.14 -14.90 5.00
C SER A 185 29.46 -15.37 3.59
N PHE A 186 28.57 -15.15 2.62
CA PHE A 186 28.79 -15.54 1.23
C PHE A 186 29.39 -14.42 0.37
N GLN A 187 29.52 -13.20 0.90
CA GLN A 187 30.13 -12.03 0.23
C GLN A 187 29.50 -11.72 -1.15
N MET A 188 28.20 -11.98 -1.28
CA MET A 188 27.49 -11.80 -2.55
C MET A 188 27.22 -10.32 -2.91
N GLY A 189 27.56 -9.37 -2.04
CA GLY A 189 27.31 -7.95 -2.29
C GLY A 189 25.84 -7.63 -2.51
N ILE A 190 25.53 -6.73 -3.46
CA ILE A 190 24.17 -6.29 -3.79
C ILE A 190 23.28 -7.43 -4.30
N SER A 191 23.84 -8.40 -5.02
CA SER A 191 23.08 -9.58 -5.47
C SER A 191 22.59 -10.41 -4.30
N GLY A 192 23.31 -10.41 -3.17
CA GLY A 192 22.91 -11.11 -1.95
C GLY A 192 21.58 -10.59 -1.38
N VAL A 193 21.44 -9.27 -1.28
CA VAL A 193 20.20 -8.62 -0.82
C VAL A 193 19.03 -8.94 -1.78
N ALA A 194 19.27 -8.84 -3.09
CA ALA A 194 18.24 -9.13 -4.09
C ALA A 194 17.78 -10.60 -4.04
N TRP A 195 18.72 -11.56 -3.94
CA TRP A 195 18.40 -12.98 -3.87
C TRP A 195 17.78 -13.39 -2.52
N ALA A 196 18.15 -12.76 -1.41
CA ALA A 196 17.51 -12.99 -0.12
C ALA A 196 16.04 -12.59 -0.16
N THR A 197 15.74 -11.40 -0.70
CA THR A 197 14.36 -10.94 -0.91
C THR A 197 13.58 -11.87 -1.84
N PHE A 198 14.17 -12.27 -2.97
CA PHE A 198 13.59 -13.24 -3.90
C PHE A 198 13.19 -14.55 -3.23
N LEU A 199 14.12 -15.15 -2.47
CA LEU A 199 13.88 -16.45 -1.79
C LEU A 199 12.82 -16.32 -0.69
N CYS A 200 12.92 -15.30 0.17
CA CYS A 200 11.97 -15.12 1.27
C CYS A 200 10.56 -14.81 0.77
N GLN A 201 10.43 -13.99 -0.27
CA GLN A 201 9.15 -13.75 -0.93
C GLN A 201 8.63 -15.00 -1.64
N GLY A 202 9.51 -15.79 -2.27
CA GLY A 202 9.17 -17.04 -2.94
C GLY A 202 8.56 -18.05 -1.98
N VAL A 203 9.23 -18.32 -0.88
CA VAL A 203 8.71 -19.23 0.17
C VAL A 203 7.39 -18.73 0.72
N SER A 204 7.29 -17.43 1.02
CA SER A 204 6.06 -16.85 1.57
C SER A 204 4.90 -16.90 0.58
N ALA A 205 5.14 -16.67 -0.71
CA ALA A 205 4.13 -16.76 -1.76
C ALA A 205 3.62 -18.20 -1.92
N ILE A 206 4.52 -19.18 -1.98
CA ILE A 206 4.15 -20.59 -2.11
C ILE A 206 3.31 -21.03 -0.91
N LEU A 207 3.73 -20.69 0.31
CA LEU A 207 2.98 -21.02 1.53
C LEU A 207 1.61 -20.32 1.56
N ALA A 208 1.56 -19.04 1.23
CA ALA A 208 0.31 -18.28 1.22
C ALA A 208 -0.68 -18.83 0.19
N VAL A 209 -0.24 -19.09 -1.04
CA VAL A 209 -1.09 -19.67 -2.10
C VAL A 209 -1.55 -21.08 -1.72
N THR A 210 -0.67 -21.91 -1.17
CA THR A 210 -1.03 -23.26 -0.70
C THR A 210 -2.13 -23.21 0.36
N VAL A 211 -2.01 -22.31 1.34
CA VAL A 211 -3.03 -22.15 2.38
C VAL A 211 -4.34 -21.60 1.81
N VAL A 212 -4.28 -20.66 0.85
CA VAL A 212 -5.47 -20.20 0.13
C VAL A 212 -6.19 -21.36 -0.56
N ILE A 213 -5.46 -22.16 -1.35
CA ILE A 213 -6.03 -23.31 -2.07
C ILE A 213 -6.68 -24.28 -1.08
N ARG A 214 -5.98 -24.66 -0.01
CA ARG A 214 -6.51 -25.56 1.04
C ARG A 214 -7.81 -25.00 1.65
N ARG A 215 -7.86 -23.71 1.95
CA ARG A 215 -9.07 -23.10 2.51
C ARG A 215 -10.24 -23.07 1.54
N LEU A 216 -9.98 -22.80 0.27
CA LEU A 216 -11.01 -22.81 -0.76
C LEU A 216 -11.56 -24.22 -1.03
N THR A 217 -10.71 -25.26 -0.95
CA THR A 217 -11.16 -26.64 -1.09
C THR A 217 -12.08 -27.07 0.07
N CYS A 218 -11.85 -26.57 1.29
CA CYS A 218 -12.70 -26.84 2.44
C CYS A 218 -14.08 -26.17 2.37
N ILE A 219 -14.28 -25.13 1.54
CA ILE A 219 -15.57 -24.49 1.35
C ILE A 219 -16.38 -25.33 0.36
N LYS A 220 -17.44 -25.94 0.84
CA LYS A 220 -18.35 -26.73 -0.02
C LYS A 220 -19.07 -25.81 -1.00
N THR A 221 -19.25 -26.30 -2.23
CA THR A 221 -19.95 -25.58 -3.31
C THR A 221 -20.89 -26.53 -4.04
N ASP A 222 -22.05 -26.04 -4.42
CA ASP A 222 -22.99 -26.79 -5.23
C ASP A 222 -22.52 -26.77 -6.70
N GLY A 223 -21.98 -27.90 -7.15
CA GLY A 223 -21.46 -28.06 -8.52
C GLY A 223 -20.03 -27.57 -8.76
N ARG A 224 -19.57 -27.74 -9.99
CA ARG A 224 -18.23 -27.35 -10.42
C ARG A 224 -18.15 -25.83 -10.64
N PHE A 225 -17.08 -25.17 -10.19
CA PHE A 225 -16.78 -23.78 -10.52
C PHE A 225 -16.07 -23.68 -11.87
N ARG A 226 -16.19 -22.55 -12.55
CA ARG A 226 -15.45 -22.26 -13.79
C ARG A 226 -14.04 -21.81 -13.45
N PHE A 227 -13.05 -22.26 -14.21
CA PHE A 227 -11.66 -21.80 -14.00
C PHE A 227 -11.48 -20.34 -14.40
N PHE A 228 -12.20 -19.89 -15.44
CA PHE A 228 -12.14 -18.52 -15.92
C PHE A 228 -13.53 -18.02 -16.31
N ASP A 229 -13.81 -16.75 -15.98
CA ASP A 229 -15.05 -16.07 -16.37
C ASP A 229 -14.73 -14.60 -16.70
N GLY A 230 -14.99 -14.21 -17.96
CA GLY A 230 -14.70 -12.86 -18.46
C GLY A 230 -15.58 -11.77 -17.81
N SER A 231 -16.80 -12.11 -17.39
CA SER A 231 -17.70 -11.17 -16.70
C SER A 231 -17.17 -10.84 -15.31
N ILE A 232 -16.68 -11.86 -14.59
CA ILE A 232 -16.05 -11.68 -13.28
C ILE A 232 -14.73 -10.93 -13.43
N LEU A 233 -13.94 -11.22 -14.48
CA LEU A 233 -12.72 -10.46 -14.78
C LEU A 233 -13.02 -8.97 -14.99
N LYS A 234 -14.06 -8.65 -15.76
CA LYS A 234 -14.48 -7.26 -15.96
C LYS A 234 -14.75 -6.56 -14.63
N GLN A 235 -15.48 -7.20 -13.70
CA GLN A 235 -15.77 -6.66 -12.37
C GLN A 235 -14.48 -6.45 -11.55
N ILE A 236 -13.52 -7.39 -11.62
CA ILE A 236 -12.22 -7.27 -10.97
C ILE A 236 -11.45 -6.08 -11.54
N LEU A 237 -11.42 -5.92 -12.87
CA LEU A 237 -10.70 -4.83 -13.55
C LEU A 237 -11.30 -3.45 -13.25
N VAL A 238 -12.62 -3.35 -13.10
CA VAL A 238 -13.28 -2.10 -12.68
C VAL A 238 -12.72 -1.58 -11.35
N VAL A 239 -12.32 -2.45 -10.44
CA VAL A 239 -11.70 -2.07 -9.16
C VAL A 239 -10.17 -2.00 -9.28
N ALA A 240 -9.55 -2.94 -9.99
CA ALA A 240 -8.11 -3.07 -10.10
C ALA A 240 -7.47 -1.88 -10.83
N ILE A 241 -8.01 -1.49 -12.00
CA ILE A 241 -7.44 -0.40 -12.82
C ILE A 241 -7.41 0.93 -12.06
N PRO A 242 -8.53 1.42 -11.48
CA PRO A 242 -8.50 2.64 -10.69
C PRO A 242 -7.57 2.58 -9.47
N SER A 243 -7.46 1.42 -8.82
CA SER A 243 -6.56 1.24 -7.67
C SER A 243 -5.09 1.26 -8.10
N THR A 244 -4.74 0.70 -9.26
CA THR A 244 -3.41 0.82 -9.88
C THR A 244 -3.09 2.27 -10.20
N LEU A 245 -4.02 2.97 -10.88
CA LEU A 245 -3.85 4.38 -11.21
C LEU A 245 -3.66 5.24 -9.97
N GLN A 246 -4.45 5.03 -8.93
CA GLN A 246 -4.28 5.72 -7.65
C GLN A 246 -2.85 5.59 -7.14
N GLN A 247 -2.31 4.37 -7.07
CA GLN A 247 -0.96 4.12 -6.54
C GLN A 247 0.11 4.75 -7.43
N SER A 248 -0.03 4.65 -8.75
CA SER A 248 0.89 5.26 -9.71
C SER A 248 0.90 6.80 -9.61
N PHE A 249 -0.28 7.43 -9.49
CA PHE A 249 -0.37 8.88 -9.34
C PHE A 249 0.18 9.38 -8.01
N ILE A 250 0.06 8.61 -6.93
CA ILE A 250 0.71 8.92 -5.65
C ILE A 250 2.24 8.98 -5.85
N SER A 251 2.82 7.99 -6.52
CA SER A 251 4.26 7.95 -6.78
C SER A 251 4.71 9.12 -7.65
N ILE A 252 4.01 9.39 -8.76
CA ILE A 252 4.31 10.54 -9.64
C ILE A 252 4.20 11.86 -8.88
N GLY A 253 3.16 12.03 -8.08
CA GLY A 253 2.97 13.23 -7.26
C GLY A 253 4.11 13.44 -6.26
N ASN A 254 4.58 12.38 -5.63
CA ASN A 254 5.72 12.44 -4.71
C ASN A 254 7.03 12.82 -5.42
N ILE A 255 7.27 12.31 -6.64
CA ILE A 255 8.45 12.68 -7.47
C ILE A 255 8.40 14.18 -7.80
N ILE A 256 7.25 14.71 -8.22
CA ILE A 256 7.10 16.14 -8.53
C ILE A 256 7.36 16.99 -7.27
N ILE A 257 6.78 16.62 -6.13
CA ILE A 257 7.00 17.33 -4.87
C ILE A 257 8.47 17.28 -4.46
N GLN A 258 9.13 16.12 -4.61
CA GLN A 258 10.57 15.97 -4.33
C GLN A 258 11.41 16.89 -5.23
N SER A 259 11.07 17.01 -6.51
CA SER A 259 11.75 17.93 -7.42
C SER A 259 11.68 19.38 -6.94
N VAL A 260 10.49 19.84 -6.48
CA VAL A 260 10.33 21.18 -5.92
C VAL A 260 11.12 21.36 -4.61
N ILE A 261 11.25 20.33 -3.80
CA ILE A 261 12.02 20.38 -2.54
C ILE A 261 13.51 20.49 -2.80
N ASN A 262 14.00 19.90 -3.88
CA ASN A 262 15.43 19.91 -4.23
C ASN A 262 15.98 21.32 -4.43
N ASP A 263 15.14 22.29 -4.78
CA ASP A 263 15.53 23.70 -4.93
C ASP A 263 15.88 24.39 -3.59
N PHE A 264 15.54 23.76 -2.44
CA PHE A 264 15.75 24.38 -1.11
C PHE A 264 17.05 23.94 -0.40
N GLY A 265 17.88 23.14 -1.07
CA GLY A 265 19.20 22.74 -0.59
C GLY A 265 19.20 21.50 0.30
N THR A 266 20.40 20.95 0.49
CA THR A 266 20.61 19.62 1.09
C THR A 266 20.09 19.47 2.51
N SER A 267 20.19 20.50 3.35
CA SER A 267 19.69 20.47 4.72
C SER A 267 18.15 20.33 4.79
N VAL A 268 17.43 21.01 3.88
CA VAL A 268 15.96 20.90 3.79
C VAL A 268 15.57 19.53 3.28
N ILE A 269 16.26 19.03 2.24
CA ILE A 269 16.05 17.68 1.70
C ILE A 269 16.24 16.62 2.79
N ALA A 270 17.33 16.69 3.56
CA ALA A 270 17.61 15.73 4.62
C ALA A 270 16.52 15.72 5.70
N GLY A 271 16.11 16.92 6.19
CA GLY A 271 15.04 17.05 7.18
C GLY A 271 13.70 16.54 6.67
N TYR A 272 13.34 16.86 5.43
CA TYR A 272 12.13 16.35 4.78
C TYR A 272 12.16 14.83 4.62
N SER A 273 13.24 14.27 4.10
CA SER A 273 13.38 12.83 3.86
C SER A 273 13.22 12.01 5.13
N ALA A 274 13.77 12.49 6.26
CA ALA A 274 13.57 11.85 7.56
C ALA A 274 12.12 11.96 8.02
N ALA A 275 11.51 13.14 7.90
CA ALA A 275 10.14 13.38 8.33
C ALA A 275 9.11 12.62 7.48
N VAL A 276 9.33 12.47 6.17
CA VAL A 276 8.47 11.69 5.27
C VAL A 276 8.47 10.20 5.62
N LYS A 277 9.59 9.63 6.07
CA LYS A 277 9.61 8.24 6.54
C LYS A 277 8.66 8.04 7.74
N LEU A 278 8.65 8.97 8.67
CA LEU A 278 7.72 8.97 9.81
C LEU A 278 6.28 9.18 9.36
N ASN A 279 6.03 10.14 8.46
CA ASN A 279 4.71 10.37 7.88
C ASN A 279 4.18 9.14 7.14
N ASN A 280 5.02 8.46 6.36
CA ASN A 280 4.64 7.26 5.61
C ASN A 280 4.21 6.12 6.52
N LEU A 281 4.80 5.97 7.72
CA LEU A 281 4.34 5.00 8.70
C LEU A 281 2.87 5.22 9.06
N VAL A 282 2.47 6.47 9.31
CA VAL A 282 1.08 6.81 9.64
C VAL A 282 0.16 6.64 8.44
N ILE A 283 0.51 7.23 7.30
CA ILE A 283 -0.33 7.20 6.09
C ILE A 283 -0.52 5.76 5.59
N THR A 284 0.53 4.93 5.59
CA THR A 284 0.43 3.51 5.19
C THR A 284 -0.47 2.74 6.16
N SER A 285 -0.36 3.03 7.47
CA SER A 285 -1.25 2.42 8.47
C SER A 285 -2.71 2.78 8.22
N LEU A 286 -3.02 4.07 8.01
CA LEU A 286 -4.37 4.53 7.71
C LEU A 286 -4.91 3.97 6.40
N THR A 287 -4.09 3.91 5.35
CA THR A 287 -4.45 3.33 4.05
C THR A 287 -4.76 1.83 4.17
N THR A 288 -3.96 1.10 4.94
CA THR A 288 -4.18 -0.34 5.19
C THR A 288 -5.49 -0.58 5.93
N LEU A 289 -5.83 0.28 6.89
CA LEU A 289 -7.14 0.23 7.57
C LEU A 289 -8.28 0.60 6.61
N GLY A 290 -8.06 1.54 5.69
CA GLY A 290 -8.98 1.86 4.58
C GLY A 290 -9.22 0.66 3.64
N ASN A 291 -8.19 -0.16 3.39
CA ASN A 291 -8.34 -1.42 2.66
C ASN A 291 -9.16 -2.44 3.46
N GLY A 292 -8.99 -2.48 4.78
CA GLY A 292 -9.78 -3.31 5.68
C GLY A 292 -11.26 -2.95 5.66
N ILE A 293 -11.60 -1.66 5.74
CA ILE A 293 -13.00 -1.21 5.67
C ILE A 293 -13.62 -1.45 4.29
N SER A 294 -12.80 -1.46 3.22
CA SER A 294 -13.25 -1.82 1.88
C SER A 294 -13.76 -3.27 1.83
N ASN A 295 -13.01 -4.22 2.40
CA ASN A 295 -13.42 -5.63 2.48
C ASN A 295 -14.64 -5.82 3.39
N TYR A 296 -14.69 -5.12 4.53
CA TYR A 296 -15.87 -5.12 5.40
C TYR A 296 -17.12 -4.62 4.65
N THR A 297 -17.00 -3.53 3.90
CA THR A 297 -18.09 -2.95 3.12
C THR A 297 -18.55 -3.91 2.03
N ALA A 298 -17.63 -4.46 1.25
CA ALA A 298 -17.94 -5.40 0.18
C ALA A 298 -18.67 -6.65 0.69
N GLN A 299 -18.23 -7.24 1.83
CA GLN A 299 -18.93 -8.36 2.45
C GLN A 299 -20.36 -7.99 2.90
N ASN A 300 -20.52 -6.82 3.54
CA ASN A 300 -21.85 -6.39 4.02
C ASN A 300 -22.80 -6.04 2.87
N ILE A 301 -22.31 -5.47 1.77
CA ILE A 301 -23.11 -5.28 0.54
C ILE A 301 -23.53 -6.61 -0.04
N GLY A 302 -22.60 -7.56 -0.19
CA GLY A 302 -22.92 -8.90 -0.67
C GLY A 302 -23.96 -9.61 0.20
N ALA A 303 -23.94 -9.39 1.51
CA ALA A 303 -24.91 -9.94 2.45
C ALA A 303 -26.23 -9.14 2.54
N GLY A 304 -26.40 -8.04 1.80
CA GLY A 304 -27.58 -7.15 1.89
C GLY A 304 -27.68 -6.36 3.19
N LYS A 305 -26.59 -6.25 3.98
CA LYS A 305 -26.60 -5.63 5.32
C LYS A 305 -26.12 -4.18 5.28
N ILE A 306 -26.83 -3.31 4.57
CA ILE A 306 -26.44 -1.92 4.31
C ILE A 306 -26.28 -1.07 5.59
N ASP A 307 -27.16 -1.26 6.59
CA ASP A 307 -27.09 -0.50 7.86
C ASP A 307 -25.78 -0.73 8.62
N ARG A 308 -25.13 -1.90 8.40
CA ARG A 308 -23.84 -2.19 9.00
C ARG A 308 -22.70 -1.36 8.41
N ILE A 309 -22.84 -0.84 7.19
CA ILE A 309 -21.86 0.03 6.57
C ILE A 309 -21.79 1.36 7.31
N ARG A 310 -22.94 1.93 7.68
CA ARG A 310 -23.03 3.16 8.50
C ARG A 310 -22.36 2.98 9.86
N SER A 311 -22.70 1.88 10.53
CA SER A 311 -22.10 1.55 11.84
C SER A 311 -20.62 1.25 11.72
N GLY A 312 -20.20 0.58 10.64
CA GLY A 312 -18.80 0.30 10.30
C GLY A 312 -17.98 1.56 10.05
N PHE A 313 -18.53 2.55 9.35
CA PHE A 313 -17.87 3.84 9.15
C PHE A 313 -17.58 4.55 10.49
N LYS A 314 -18.58 4.65 11.37
CA LYS A 314 -18.39 5.24 12.71
C LYS A 314 -17.37 4.47 13.53
N ALA A 315 -17.42 3.14 13.48
CA ALA A 315 -16.49 2.27 14.20
C ALA A 315 -15.04 2.40 13.65
N SER A 316 -14.89 2.49 12.33
CA SER A 316 -13.57 2.70 11.72
C SER A 316 -12.99 4.06 12.06
N LEU A 317 -13.79 5.13 12.13
CA LEU A 317 -13.32 6.46 12.55
C LEU A 317 -12.81 6.43 14.00
N LYS A 318 -13.53 5.81 14.92
CA LYS A 318 -13.05 5.65 16.31
C LYS A 318 -11.70 4.93 16.36
N LEU A 319 -11.56 3.86 15.59
CA LEU A 319 -10.34 3.06 15.53
C LEU A 319 -9.16 3.88 14.99
N VAL A 320 -9.32 4.54 13.82
CA VAL A 320 -8.23 5.31 13.21
C VAL A 320 -7.85 6.53 14.05
N TRP A 321 -8.82 7.19 14.69
CA TRP A 321 -8.55 8.34 15.56
C TRP A 321 -7.78 7.93 16.82
N LEU A 322 -8.11 6.76 17.40
CA LEU A 322 -7.34 6.22 18.53
C LEU A 322 -5.89 5.90 18.13
N LEU A 323 -5.65 5.53 16.87
CA LEU A 323 -4.29 5.37 16.35
C LEU A 323 -3.62 6.71 16.02
N CYS A 324 -4.35 7.70 15.53
CA CYS A 324 -3.79 9.02 15.21
C CYS A 324 -3.34 9.79 16.46
N ILE A 325 -4.05 9.65 17.59
CA ILE A 325 -3.73 10.36 18.84
C ILE A 325 -2.27 10.10 19.28
N PRO A 326 -1.81 8.86 19.50
CA PRO A 326 -0.44 8.61 19.94
C PRO A 326 0.60 9.09 18.93
N PHE A 327 0.37 8.94 17.62
CA PHE A 327 1.30 9.46 16.62
C PHE A 327 1.37 10.98 16.62
N ALA A 328 0.23 11.67 16.71
CA ALA A 328 0.22 13.14 16.80
C ALA A 328 0.93 13.62 18.05
N LEU A 329 0.62 13.05 19.22
CA LEU A 329 1.30 13.39 20.47
C LEU A 329 2.81 13.13 20.38
N LEU A 330 3.22 11.99 19.83
CA LEU A 330 4.62 11.62 19.69
C LEU A 330 5.38 12.60 18.76
N TYR A 331 4.75 13.07 17.68
CA TYR A 331 5.37 14.01 16.76
C TYR A 331 5.50 15.42 17.35
N PHE A 332 4.53 15.85 18.16
CA PHE A 332 4.62 17.13 18.88
C PHE A 332 5.64 17.12 20.02
N THR A 333 5.73 16.03 20.78
CA THR A 333 6.57 15.96 21.98
C THR A 333 7.97 15.44 21.70
N CYS A 334 8.08 14.41 20.84
CA CYS A 334 9.31 13.67 20.59
C CYS A 334 9.81 13.79 19.15
N GLY A 335 9.24 14.67 18.31
CA GLY A 335 9.58 14.81 16.89
C GLY A 335 11.07 14.95 16.63
N ARG A 336 11.78 15.76 17.46
CA ARG A 336 13.24 15.90 17.39
C ARG A 336 13.97 14.57 17.53
N TRP A 337 13.62 13.79 18.56
CA TRP A 337 14.27 12.52 18.87
C TRP A 337 13.99 11.46 17.77
N LEU A 338 12.80 11.47 17.22
CA LEU A 338 12.42 10.59 16.14
C LEU A 338 13.20 10.90 14.84
N LEU A 339 13.44 12.18 14.55
CA LEU A 339 14.23 12.58 13.38
C LEU A 339 15.71 12.16 13.54
N LEU A 340 16.26 12.24 14.76
CA LEU A 340 17.61 11.81 15.06
C LEU A 340 17.83 10.30 14.88
N LEU A 341 16.78 9.49 14.80
CA LEU A 341 16.92 8.06 14.43
C LEU A 341 17.33 7.88 12.96
N PHE A 342 17.09 8.88 12.11
CA PHE A 342 17.34 8.83 10.67
C PHE A 342 18.45 9.79 10.19
N LEU A 343 18.90 10.69 11.06
CA LEU A 343 19.87 11.74 10.70
C LEU A 343 21.09 11.63 11.60
N ASP A 344 22.25 11.40 10.99
CA ASP A 344 23.53 11.46 11.67
C ASP A 344 24.10 12.88 11.58
N ASN A 345 24.43 13.49 12.74
CA ASN A 345 24.96 14.87 12.85
C ASN A 345 24.19 15.92 12.03
N PRO A 346 22.84 16.02 12.18
CA PRO A 346 22.04 16.91 11.36
C PRO A 346 22.31 18.39 11.65
N THR A 347 22.17 19.20 10.60
CA THR A 347 22.16 20.67 10.75
C THR A 347 20.90 21.13 11.52
N ALA A 348 20.99 22.28 12.18
CA ALA A 348 19.81 22.87 12.84
C ALA A 348 18.64 23.09 11.86
N THR A 349 18.95 23.43 10.60
CA THR A 349 17.97 23.59 9.51
C THR A 349 17.27 22.27 9.21
N ALA A 350 17.97 21.15 9.11
CA ALA A 350 17.39 19.84 8.83
C ALA A 350 16.41 19.42 9.92
N ILE A 351 16.80 19.55 11.20
CA ILE A 351 15.91 19.25 12.35
C ILE A 351 14.70 20.17 12.34
N LYS A 352 14.88 21.48 12.16
CA LYS A 352 13.77 22.45 12.12
C LYS A 352 12.80 22.11 11.01
N THR A 353 13.28 21.82 9.81
CA THR A 353 12.46 21.43 8.65
C THR A 353 11.62 20.20 8.95
N GLY A 354 12.24 19.14 9.49
CA GLY A 354 11.51 17.91 9.82
C GLY A 354 10.46 18.12 10.92
N ILE A 355 10.78 18.87 11.98
CA ILE A 355 9.81 19.17 13.06
C ILE A 355 8.64 19.98 12.52
N VAL A 356 8.90 21.05 11.74
CA VAL A 356 7.84 21.90 11.15
C VAL A 356 6.93 21.06 10.26
N PHE A 357 7.48 20.20 9.40
CA PHE A 357 6.71 19.28 8.57
C PHE A 357 5.78 18.40 9.43
N LEU A 358 6.33 17.69 10.43
CA LEU A 358 5.55 16.80 11.28
C LEU A 358 4.47 17.55 12.06
N CYS A 359 4.78 18.73 12.61
CA CYS A 359 3.83 19.55 13.37
C CYS A 359 2.70 20.11 12.50
N ILE A 360 2.97 20.45 11.23
CA ILE A 360 1.93 20.88 10.30
C ILE A 360 0.99 19.74 9.95
N LEU A 361 1.52 18.53 9.69
CA LEU A 361 0.72 17.41 9.21
C LEU A 361 -0.03 16.68 10.33
N ALA A 362 0.52 16.59 11.52
CA ALA A 362 -0.02 15.76 12.60
C ALA A 362 -1.51 16.03 12.93
N PRO A 363 -2.01 17.27 13.03
CA PRO A 363 -3.42 17.52 13.27
C PRO A 363 -4.32 17.05 12.11
N PHE A 364 -3.79 17.04 10.89
CA PHE A 364 -4.55 16.71 9.69
C PHE A 364 -4.62 15.19 9.43
N TYR A 365 -3.90 14.36 10.22
CA TYR A 365 -4.11 12.90 10.19
C TYR A 365 -5.55 12.52 10.57
N PHE A 366 -6.21 13.28 11.43
CA PHE A 366 -7.62 13.08 11.75
C PHE A 366 -8.52 13.33 10.53
N ILE A 367 -8.19 14.34 9.72
CA ILE A 367 -8.96 14.71 8.54
C ILE A 367 -8.73 13.70 7.42
N VAL A 368 -7.47 13.38 7.07
CA VAL A 368 -7.17 12.42 6.01
C VAL A 368 -7.66 11.02 6.35
N SER A 369 -7.72 10.65 7.64
CA SER A 369 -8.29 9.37 8.05
C SER A 369 -9.78 9.25 7.71
N ILE A 370 -10.56 10.33 7.82
CA ILE A 370 -11.97 10.36 7.40
C ILE A 370 -12.06 10.09 5.89
N LYS A 371 -11.20 10.76 5.09
CA LYS A 371 -11.11 10.53 3.65
C LYS A 371 -10.84 9.06 3.34
N LEU A 372 -9.77 8.51 3.92
CA LEU A 372 -9.34 7.13 3.63
C LEU A 372 -10.40 6.09 4.02
N MET A 373 -11.15 6.32 5.10
CA MET A 373 -12.26 5.44 5.47
C MET A 373 -13.45 5.57 4.50
N ALA A 374 -13.81 6.81 4.09
CA ALA A 374 -14.88 7.04 3.11
C ALA A 374 -14.51 6.47 1.73
N ASP A 375 -13.27 6.69 1.27
CA ASP A 375 -12.72 6.13 0.03
C ASP A 375 -12.71 4.58 0.09
N GLY A 376 -12.36 4.00 1.23
CA GLY A 376 -12.44 2.56 1.45
C GLY A 376 -13.85 2.00 1.29
N ILE A 377 -14.87 2.71 1.78
CA ILE A 377 -16.28 2.33 1.58
C ILE A 377 -16.69 2.46 0.11
N LEU A 378 -16.37 3.56 -0.56
CA LEU A 378 -16.69 3.75 -1.98
C LEU A 378 -16.08 2.65 -2.84
N ARG A 379 -14.80 2.32 -2.59
CA ARG A 379 -14.11 1.22 -3.27
C ARG A 379 -14.73 -0.15 -2.95
N GLY A 380 -15.01 -0.42 -1.67
CA GLY A 380 -15.66 -1.65 -1.24
C GLY A 380 -17.08 -1.82 -1.77
N ALA A 381 -17.76 -0.72 -2.11
CA ALA A 381 -19.05 -0.69 -2.79
C ALA A 381 -18.92 -0.80 -4.33
N GLY A 382 -17.70 -0.81 -4.89
CA GLY A 382 -17.47 -0.82 -6.33
C GLY A 382 -17.78 0.50 -7.03
N ILE A 383 -17.97 1.60 -6.28
CA ILE A 383 -18.32 2.94 -6.83
C ILE A 383 -17.04 3.68 -7.22
N MET A 384 -16.32 3.12 -8.20
CA MET A 384 -14.94 3.50 -8.49
C MET A 384 -14.82 4.90 -9.10
N ASN A 385 -15.80 5.38 -9.86
CA ASN A 385 -15.77 6.74 -10.42
C ASN A 385 -15.69 7.81 -9.33
N LYS A 386 -16.49 7.69 -8.27
CA LYS A 386 -16.48 8.63 -7.14
C LYS A 386 -15.22 8.52 -6.30
N PHE A 387 -14.74 7.29 -6.11
CA PHE A 387 -13.46 7.03 -5.47
C PHE A 387 -12.30 7.70 -6.22
N MET A 388 -12.24 7.59 -7.55
CA MET A 388 -11.22 8.24 -8.37
C MET A 388 -11.28 9.76 -8.27
N ILE A 389 -12.47 10.36 -8.43
CA ILE A 389 -12.65 11.82 -8.32
C ILE A 389 -12.13 12.33 -6.97
N SER A 390 -12.50 11.68 -5.87
CA SER A 390 -12.03 12.05 -4.53
C SER A 390 -10.50 11.97 -4.42
N THR A 391 -9.93 10.87 -4.89
CA THR A 391 -8.49 10.63 -4.80
C THR A 391 -7.70 11.62 -5.67
N PHE A 392 -8.11 11.83 -6.92
CA PHE A 392 -7.41 12.75 -7.82
C PHE A 392 -7.58 14.21 -7.40
N THR A 393 -8.71 14.59 -6.79
CA THR A 393 -8.86 15.94 -6.22
C THR A 393 -7.76 16.23 -5.19
N ASP A 394 -7.52 15.31 -4.26
CA ASP A 394 -6.46 15.45 -3.27
C ASP A 394 -5.07 15.52 -3.93
N LEU A 395 -4.74 14.54 -4.77
CA LEU A 395 -3.41 14.40 -5.36
C LEU A 395 -3.04 15.58 -6.28
N ILE A 396 -3.95 15.99 -7.16
CA ILE A 396 -3.73 17.10 -8.10
C ILE A 396 -3.60 18.42 -7.35
N LEU A 397 -4.50 18.68 -6.39
CA LEU A 397 -4.42 19.92 -5.60
C LEU A 397 -3.12 19.96 -4.80
N ARG A 398 -2.70 18.87 -4.18
CA ARG A 398 -1.45 18.81 -3.42
C ARG A 398 -0.24 19.15 -4.28
N VAL A 399 -0.16 18.59 -5.50
CA VAL A 399 0.96 18.89 -6.43
C VAL A 399 0.92 20.33 -6.91
N ILE A 400 -0.22 20.81 -7.39
CA ILE A 400 -0.35 22.20 -7.88
C ILE A 400 -0.04 23.21 -6.77
N LEU A 401 -0.62 23.00 -5.59
CA LEU A 401 -0.42 23.90 -4.45
C LEU A 401 1.01 23.82 -3.90
N SER A 402 1.70 22.69 -3.98
CA SER A 402 3.10 22.60 -3.57
C SER A 402 3.99 23.50 -4.44
N ILE A 403 3.73 23.59 -5.75
CA ILE A 403 4.46 24.47 -6.68
C ILE A 403 4.14 25.94 -6.42
N ILE A 404 2.85 26.27 -6.21
CA ILE A 404 2.43 27.66 -5.98
C ILE A 404 2.92 28.16 -4.61
N PHE A 405 2.67 27.38 -3.56
CA PHE A 405 3.00 27.77 -2.20
C PHE A 405 4.50 27.76 -1.93
N SER A 406 5.29 26.95 -2.65
CA SER A 406 6.75 26.98 -2.56
C SER A 406 7.31 28.35 -2.96
N LYS A 407 6.72 28.98 -3.98
CA LYS A 407 7.11 30.34 -4.44
C LYS A 407 6.68 31.44 -3.48
N MET A 408 5.56 31.24 -2.74
CA MET A 408 5.01 32.27 -1.84
C MET A 408 5.57 32.18 -0.41
N PHE A 409 5.79 30.96 0.10
CA PHE A 409 6.10 30.70 1.50
C PHE A 409 7.35 29.81 1.69
N GLY A 410 8.12 29.59 0.62
CA GLY A 410 9.28 28.72 0.66
C GLY A 410 8.93 27.26 0.94
N SER A 411 9.82 26.51 1.58
CA SER A 411 9.62 25.09 1.90
C SER A 411 8.39 24.83 2.77
N VAL A 412 8.04 25.75 3.69
CA VAL A 412 6.85 25.64 4.53
C VAL A 412 5.56 25.60 3.72
N GLY A 413 5.54 26.34 2.60
CA GLY A 413 4.41 26.32 1.66
C GLY A 413 4.14 24.94 1.08
N ILE A 414 5.22 24.17 0.79
CA ILE A 414 5.08 22.79 0.31
C ILE A 414 4.39 21.93 1.37
N TRP A 415 4.77 22.07 2.64
CA TRP A 415 4.14 21.34 3.75
C TRP A 415 2.66 21.68 3.93
N CYS A 416 2.29 22.95 3.74
CA CYS A 416 0.90 23.41 3.83
C CYS A 416 0.01 22.92 2.68
N SER A 417 0.58 22.53 1.54
CA SER A 417 -0.20 21.97 0.43
C SER A 417 -0.87 20.62 0.77
N TRP A 418 -0.24 19.80 1.63
CA TRP A 418 -0.78 18.51 2.05
C TRP A 418 -2.09 18.64 2.83
N PRO A 419 -2.17 19.44 3.91
CA PRO A 419 -3.41 19.69 4.62
C PRO A 419 -4.54 20.21 3.72
N VAL A 420 -4.25 21.13 2.80
CA VAL A 420 -5.27 21.66 1.89
C VAL A 420 -5.81 20.59 0.96
N GLY A 421 -4.92 19.78 0.34
CA GLY A 421 -5.32 18.65 -0.48
C GLY A 421 -6.17 17.64 0.30
N TRP A 422 -5.74 17.30 1.52
CA TRP A 422 -6.49 16.39 2.41
C TRP A 422 -7.86 16.94 2.81
N CYS A 423 -7.97 18.21 3.12
CA CYS A 423 -9.26 18.84 3.46
C CYS A 423 -10.23 18.80 2.27
N CYS A 424 -9.78 19.22 1.08
CA CYS A 424 -10.59 19.20 -0.13
C CYS A 424 -10.99 17.77 -0.53
N GLY A 425 -10.03 16.85 -0.55
CA GLY A 425 -10.30 15.44 -0.83
C GLY A 425 -11.26 14.83 0.17
N THR A 426 -11.13 15.14 1.46
CA THR A 426 -12.06 14.68 2.50
C THR A 426 -13.47 15.21 2.28
N ALA A 427 -13.62 16.49 1.96
CA ALA A 427 -14.92 17.08 1.67
C ALA A 427 -15.62 16.36 0.51
N VAL A 428 -14.91 16.14 -0.60
CA VAL A 428 -15.42 15.42 -1.77
C VAL A 428 -15.80 13.99 -1.43
N SER A 429 -14.89 13.24 -0.74
CA SER A 429 -15.12 11.87 -0.35
C SER A 429 -16.34 11.69 0.56
N VAL A 430 -16.47 12.56 1.57
CA VAL A 430 -17.61 12.53 2.51
C VAL A 430 -18.91 12.91 1.81
N LEU A 431 -18.90 13.88 0.88
CA LEU A 431 -20.08 14.23 0.09
C LEU A 431 -20.55 13.02 -0.74
N PHE A 432 -19.64 12.34 -1.42
CA PHE A 432 -19.98 11.14 -2.19
C PHE A 432 -20.47 10.01 -1.30
N TYR A 433 -19.79 9.74 -0.18
CA TYR A 433 -20.22 8.75 0.79
C TYR A 433 -21.65 9.03 1.31
N ARG A 434 -21.93 10.28 1.72
CA ARG A 434 -23.27 10.67 2.19
C ARG A 434 -24.33 10.56 1.10
N GLY A 435 -23.96 10.90 -0.15
CA GLY A 435 -24.86 10.74 -1.30
C GLY A 435 -25.26 9.30 -1.54
N GLU A 436 -24.28 8.37 -1.51
CA GLU A 436 -24.56 6.93 -1.67
C GLU A 436 -25.29 6.34 -0.46
N GLN A 437 -24.96 6.81 0.73
CA GLN A 437 -25.67 6.41 1.95
C GLN A 437 -27.16 6.77 1.91
N LYS A 438 -27.54 7.93 1.36
CA LYS A 438 -28.95 8.31 1.17
C LYS A 438 -29.67 7.45 0.14
N ARG A 439 -28.93 6.87 -0.81
CA ARG A 439 -29.43 5.96 -1.86
C ARG A 439 -29.34 4.49 -1.46
N ASP A 440 -29.00 4.18 -0.22
CA ASP A 440 -28.80 2.83 0.29
C ASP A 440 -27.85 2.00 -0.60
N PHE A 441 -26.80 2.66 -1.15
CA PHE A 441 -25.80 2.05 -2.03
C PHE A 441 -26.41 1.32 -3.24
N LYS A 442 -27.56 1.78 -3.77
CA LYS A 442 -28.22 1.15 -4.92
C LYS A 442 -27.33 1.03 -6.16
N ASN A 443 -26.39 1.96 -6.33
CA ASN A 443 -25.42 1.94 -7.44
C ASN A 443 -24.18 1.05 -7.16
N ALA A 444 -24.20 0.26 -6.09
CA ALA A 444 -23.08 -0.61 -5.77
C ALA A 444 -22.92 -1.69 -6.86
N PHE A 445 -21.72 -1.74 -7.46
CA PHE A 445 -21.36 -2.68 -8.53
C PHE A 445 -22.22 -2.58 -9.82
N GLU A 446 -22.88 -1.47 -10.09
CA GLU A 446 -23.61 -1.20 -11.33
C GLU A 446 -22.71 -0.72 -12.50
N ALA A 447 -21.39 -0.80 -12.41
CA ALA A 447 -20.46 -0.35 -13.44
C ALA A 447 -20.12 -1.45 -14.46
#